data_adda7256ff044288dd94c12e5bca2a35
#
_entry.id   adda7256ff044288dd94c12e5bca2a35
#
_cell.length_a   1.000
_cell.length_b   1.000
_cell.length_c   1.000
_cell.angle_alpha   90.00
_cell.angle_beta   90.00
_cell.angle_gamma   90.00
#
_symmetry.space_group_name_H-M   'P 1'
#
loop_
_entity.id
_entity.type
_entity.pdbx_description
1 polymer ?
#
loop_
_entity_poly.entity_id
_entity_poly.type
_entity_poly.pdbx_seq_one_letter_code
_entity_poly.pdbx_strand_id
1 'polypeptide(L)'
;MYAALLNDTLVLAVEEAKLTKSNNKVKKHYFCPHCEREVQLVYKDEQSYFKHIPSKVNLSGENEEHAQSKRILTQALRAVHFNAQTEVNLANGQLRADILAASNLAFEIQCAPLNKSEFRHRHFLYRQIGVKDIWIVGKRHFLRQNIKKSQLIFFRRNNFWREYYLEIDPFKKIIRLKYNVLLEPLTNKVHFQEEKFDISAKGLKKLWHFQPSLHKYHVNPKQQRRYLQMQLVHKNLKGMQIANLLYKKRQTIDDLPPWVFNSFRRINSPDNVSKYLNQS
;
A
#
# COMPACT_ATOMS: atom_id res chain seq x y z
N MET A 1 -9.54 10.37 16.23
CA MET A 1 -11.02 10.41 16.05
C MET A 1 -11.68 11.16 17.19
N TYR A 2 -12.86 11.74 16.96
CA TYR A 2 -13.49 12.62 17.95
C TYR A 2 -14.57 11.94 18.80
N ALA A 3 -14.92 10.70 18.48
CA ALA A 3 -15.88 9.90 19.23
C ALA A 3 -15.39 8.47 19.46
N ALA A 4 -15.79 7.85 20.58
CA ALA A 4 -15.50 6.47 20.96
C ALA A 4 -16.69 5.86 21.70
N LEU A 5 -16.71 4.55 21.89
CA LEU A 5 -17.67 3.84 22.74
C LEU A 5 -17.14 3.73 24.16
N LEU A 6 -17.98 4.10 25.12
CA LEU A 6 -17.79 3.83 26.55
C LEU A 6 -19.03 3.09 27.03
N ASN A 7 -18.88 1.83 27.47
CA ASN A 7 -19.99 0.95 27.85
C ASN A 7 -21.11 0.95 26.78
N ASP A 8 -20.73 0.70 25.52
CA ASP A 8 -21.59 0.67 24.33
C ASP A 8 -22.32 2.01 24.00
N THR A 9 -22.02 3.07 24.72
CA THR A 9 -22.57 4.40 24.45
C THR A 9 -21.52 5.26 23.74
N LEU A 10 -21.92 5.96 22.66
CA LEU A 10 -21.04 6.86 21.92
C LEU A 10 -20.77 8.13 22.74
N VAL A 11 -19.49 8.42 23.00
CA VAL A 11 -19.04 9.59 23.75
C VAL A 11 -18.10 10.45 22.93
N LEU A 12 -18.10 11.76 23.16
CA LEU A 12 -17.24 12.72 22.46
C LEU A 12 -15.96 13.00 23.25
N ALA A 13 -14.83 13.07 22.57
CA ALA A 13 -13.53 13.32 23.19
C ALA A 13 -13.47 14.63 23.98
N VAL A 14 -14.16 15.68 23.50
CA VAL A 14 -14.21 16.99 24.17
C VAL A 14 -14.95 16.90 25.50
N GLU A 15 -16.06 16.17 25.55
CA GLU A 15 -16.86 15.99 26.77
C GLU A 15 -16.11 15.13 27.79
N GLU A 16 -15.56 14.02 27.35
CA GLU A 16 -14.77 13.12 28.19
C GLU A 16 -13.51 13.80 28.76
N ALA A 17 -12.87 14.68 27.98
CA ALA A 17 -11.72 15.45 28.45
C ALA A 17 -12.10 16.44 29.56
N LYS A 18 -13.27 17.09 29.47
CA LYS A 18 -13.80 17.98 30.54
C LYS A 18 -14.09 17.20 31.82
N LEU A 19 -14.73 16.03 31.68
CA LEU A 19 -15.07 15.18 32.83
C LEU A 19 -13.80 14.61 33.50
N THR A 20 -12.76 14.30 32.72
CA THR A 20 -11.50 13.78 33.27
C THR A 20 -10.69 14.85 34.00
N LYS A 21 -10.79 16.11 33.59
CA LYS A 21 -10.15 17.23 34.31
C LYS A 21 -10.81 17.50 35.65
N SER A 22 -12.12 17.23 35.79
CA SER A 22 -12.89 17.49 37.03
C SER A 22 -12.89 16.31 38.00
N ASN A 23 -12.66 15.07 37.56
CA ASN A 23 -12.71 13.86 38.40
C ASN A 23 -11.43 13.01 38.19
N ASN A 24 -10.45 13.24 39.08
CA ASN A 24 -9.23 12.42 39.12
C ASN A 24 -9.54 11.00 39.66
N LYS A 25 -9.33 9.94 38.83
CA LYS A 25 -9.05 8.55 39.26
C LYS A 25 -9.89 7.38 38.74
N VAL A 26 -10.78 7.52 37.79
CA VAL A 26 -11.36 6.30 37.19
C VAL A 26 -10.74 6.08 35.80
N LYS A 27 -10.00 4.99 35.65
CA LYS A 27 -9.47 4.56 34.35
C LYS A 27 -10.64 4.05 33.51
N LYS A 28 -11.08 4.86 32.55
CA LYS A 28 -12.15 4.50 31.61
C LYS A 28 -11.55 3.78 30.41
N HIS A 29 -12.24 2.74 29.94
CA HIS A 29 -11.87 1.99 28.74
C HIS A 29 -12.78 2.41 27.59
N TYR A 30 -12.19 2.98 26.53
CA TYR A 30 -12.91 3.43 25.35
C TYR A 30 -12.61 2.51 24.18
N PHE A 31 -13.59 2.30 23.30
CA PHE A 31 -13.45 1.43 22.13
C PHE A 31 -13.78 2.18 20.84
N CYS A 32 -13.12 1.82 19.75
CA CYS A 32 -13.37 2.40 18.44
C CYS A 32 -14.70 1.91 17.86
N PRO A 33 -15.64 2.79 17.45
CA PRO A 33 -16.93 2.37 16.90
C PRO A 33 -16.82 1.64 15.53
N HIS A 34 -15.65 1.69 14.86
CA HIS A 34 -15.45 1.03 13.57
C HIS A 34 -14.74 -0.33 13.65
N CYS A 35 -13.91 -0.55 14.65
CA CYS A 35 -13.09 -1.77 14.74
C CYS A 35 -13.03 -2.37 16.14
N GLU A 36 -13.81 -1.84 17.08
CA GLU A 36 -13.99 -2.30 18.47
C GLU A 36 -12.68 -2.43 19.28
N ARG A 37 -11.55 -1.97 18.73
CA ARG A 37 -10.27 -1.97 19.46
C ARG A 37 -10.23 -0.84 20.47
N GLU A 38 -9.54 -1.09 21.58
CA GLU A 38 -9.34 -0.12 22.64
C GLU A 38 -8.63 1.15 22.13
N VAL A 39 -9.10 2.30 22.59
CA VAL A 39 -8.57 3.62 22.26
C VAL A 39 -8.33 4.41 23.53
N GLN A 40 -7.34 5.27 23.50
CA GLN A 40 -6.99 6.17 24.60
C GLN A 40 -7.45 7.57 24.31
N LEU A 41 -8.04 8.24 25.29
CA LEU A 41 -8.32 9.67 25.24
C LEU A 41 -7.00 10.44 25.35
N VAL A 42 -6.74 11.30 24.39
CA VAL A 42 -5.61 12.23 24.37
C VAL A 42 -6.14 13.65 24.41
N TYR A 43 -5.66 14.45 25.35
CA TYR A 43 -5.95 15.86 25.44
C TYR A 43 -4.64 16.64 25.59
N LYS A 44 -4.38 17.54 24.68
CA LYS A 44 -3.20 18.39 24.65
C LYS A 44 -3.60 19.73 24.02
N ASP A 45 -3.23 20.84 24.66
CA ASP A 45 -3.34 22.19 24.10
C ASP A 45 -4.70 22.49 23.46
N GLU A 46 -5.81 22.35 24.22
CA GLU A 46 -7.21 22.57 23.80
C GLU A 46 -7.78 21.57 22.79
N GLN A 47 -6.99 20.63 22.30
CA GLN A 47 -7.47 19.56 21.41
C GLN A 47 -7.66 18.25 22.16
N SER A 48 -8.83 17.65 21.98
CA SER A 48 -9.16 16.34 22.54
C SER A 48 -9.54 15.37 21.44
N TYR A 49 -8.96 14.18 21.46
CA TYR A 49 -9.27 13.12 20.49
C TYR A 49 -8.96 11.73 21.06
N PHE A 50 -9.60 10.70 20.50
CA PHE A 50 -9.28 9.32 20.81
C PHE A 50 -8.23 8.79 19.82
N LYS A 51 -7.21 8.13 20.36
CA LYS A 51 -6.13 7.47 19.62
C LYS A 51 -6.16 5.98 19.91
N HIS A 52 -6.05 5.13 18.86
CA HIS A 52 -5.89 3.70 19.08
C HIS A 52 -4.66 3.40 19.93
N ILE A 53 -4.85 2.60 20.96
CA ILE A 53 -3.74 2.04 21.72
C ILE A 53 -3.03 1.04 20.81
N PRO A 54 -1.73 1.18 20.56
CA PRO A 54 -1.01 0.17 19.80
C PRO A 54 -1.12 -1.17 20.52
N SER A 55 -1.62 -2.20 19.86
CA SER A 55 -1.66 -3.53 20.46
C SER A 55 -0.22 -4.03 20.66
N LYS A 56 0.15 -4.36 21.88
CA LYS A 56 1.49 -4.90 22.22
C LYS A 56 1.87 -6.14 21.39
N VAL A 57 0.87 -6.87 20.91
CA VAL A 57 1.06 -8.12 20.14
C VAL A 57 1.54 -7.87 18.70
N ASN A 58 1.25 -6.70 18.11
CA ASN A 58 1.64 -6.43 16.72
C ASN A 58 2.90 -5.56 16.56
N LEU A 59 3.36 -4.89 17.60
CA LEU A 59 4.54 -4.03 17.52
C LEU A 59 5.85 -4.82 17.56
N SER A 60 5.91 -5.91 18.30
CA SER A 60 7.13 -6.73 18.39
C SER A 60 7.41 -7.50 17.09
N GLY A 61 6.39 -8.11 16.47
CA GLY A 61 6.56 -8.88 15.24
C GLY A 61 6.87 -8.03 14.00
N GLU A 62 6.23 -6.86 13.86
CA GLU A 62 6.53 -5.94 12.76
C GLU A 62 7.92 -5.31 12.92
N ASN A 63 8.31 -4.96 14.15
CA ASN A 63 9.63 -4.45 14.44
C ASN A 63 10.72 -5.50 14.20
N GLU A 64 10.48 -6.76 14.56
CA GLU A 64 11.40 -7.86 14.32
C GLU A 64 11.57 -8.14 12.82
N GLU A 65 10.47 -8.24 12.05
CA GLU A 65 10.51 -8.43 10.61
C GLU A 65 11.29 -7.30 9.94
N HIS A 66 11.04 -6.04 10.32
CA HIS A 66 11.72 -4.87 9.77
C HIS A 66 13.23 -4.88 10.11
N ALA A 67 13.58 -5.08 11.38
CA ALA A 67 14.96 -5.14 11.84
C ALA A 67 15.74 -6.29 11.17
N GLN A 68 15.14 -7.46 11.09
CA GLN A 68 15.73 -8.62 10.43
C GLN A 68 15.93 -8.38 8.94
N SER A 69 14.94 -7.78 8.25
CA SER A 69 15.01 -7.45 6.83
C SER A 69 16.15 -6.48 6.55
N LYS A 70 16.28 -5.39 7.34
CA LYS A 70 17.40 -4.44 7.22
C LYS A 70 18.75 -5.15 7.39
N ARG A 71 18.87 -5.96 8.44
CA ARG A 71 20.12 -6.65 8.75
C ARG A 71 20.58 -7.55 7.61
N ILE A 72 19.70 -8.46 7.15
CA ILE A 72 20.10 -9.43 6.11
C ILE A 72 20.32 -8.77 4.75
N LEU A 73 19.50 -7.77 4.38
CA LEU A 73 19.66 -7.04 3.13
C LEU A 73 20.95 -6.22 3.12
N THR A 74 21.28 -5.55 4.22
CA THR A 74 22.55 -4.80 4.36
C THR A 74 23.75 -5.72 4.24
N GLN A 75 23.73 -6.90 4.88
CA GLN A 75 24.80 -7.89 4.76
C GLN A 75 24.98 -8.35 3.31
N ALA A 76 23.89 -8.66 2.62
CA ALA A 76 23.92 -9.10 1.23
C ALA A 76 24.39 -7.99 0.27
N LEU A 77 24.01 -6.72 0.51
CA LEU A 77 24.50 -5.56 -0.26
C LEU A 77 26.01 -5.35 -0.06
N ARG A 78 26.50 -5.45 1.16
CA ARG A 78 27.96 -5.37 1.44
C ARG A 78 28.74 -6.50 0.76
N ALA A 79 28.18 -7.70 0.70
CA ALA A 79 28.78 -8.84 0.05
C ALA A 79 28.85 -8.70 -1.51
N VAL A 80 28.15 -7.75 -2.09
CA VAL A 80 28.26 -7.35 -3.51
C VAL A 80 28.94 -5.99 -3.68
N HIS A 81 29.75 -5.59 -2.70
CA HIS A 81 30.60 -4.41 -2.69
C HIS A 81 29.88 -3.04 -2.63
N PHE A 82 28.61 -3.00 -2.20
CA PHE A 82 28.01 -1.73 -1.81
C PHE A 82 28.51 -1.29 -0.42
N ASN A 83 28.77 0.02 -0.25
CA ASN A 83 29.04 0.59 1.05
C ASN A 83 27.72 0.85 1.81
N ALA A 84 26.98 -0.22 2.08
CA ALA A 84 25.66 -0.13 2.67
C ALA A 84 25.71 0.22 4.15
N GLN A 85 24.99 1.29 4.54
CA GLN A 85 24.84 1.79 5.90
C GLN A 85 23.35 1.79 6.26
N THR A 86 23.03 1.53 7.53
CA THR A 86 21.64 1.53 8.02
C THR A 86 21.34 2.81 8.79
N GLU A 87 20.06 3.21 8.79
CA GLU A 87 19.54 4.33 9.59
C GLU A 87 20.26 5.65 9.32
N VAL A 88 20.54 5.94 8.04
CA VAL A 88 21.31 7.12 7.65
C VAL A 88 20.42 8.35 7.58
N ASN A 89 20.78 9.39 8.31
CA ASN A 89 20.10 10.69 8.23
C ASN A 89 20.49 11.42 6.95
N LEU A 90 19.50 11.88 6.21
CA LEU A 90 19.62 12.59 4.93
C LEU A 90 18.79 13.88 4.96
N ALA A 91 18.92 14.73 3.95
CA ALA A 91 18.15 15.96 3.80
C ALA A 91 18.12 16.81 5.10
N ASN A 92 19.31 17.05 5.70
CA ASN A 92 19.46 17.82 6.95
C ASN A 92 18.63 17.24 8.11
N GLY A 93 18.53 15.90 8.22
CA GLY A 93 17.79 15.21 9.27
C GLY A 93 16.29 15.08 9.03
N GLN A 94 15.76 15.60 7.93
CA GLN A 94 14.32 15.47 7.59
C GLN A 94 13.95 14.08 7.08
N LEU A 95 14.93 13.28 6.68
CA LEU A 95 14.75 11.94 6.14
C LEU A 95 15.76 10.99 6.78
N ARG A 96 15.31 9.81 7.17
CA ARG A 96 16.17 8.72 7.61
C ARG A 96 15.96 7.51 6.71
N ALA A 97 17.00 7.13 5.97
CA ALA A 97 16.99 5.97 5.10
C ALA A 97 17.16 4.69 5.93
N ASP A 98 16.35 3.66 5.67
CA ASP A 98 16.53 2.35 6.31
C ASP A 98 17.90 1.76 5.94
N ILE A 99 18.26 1.80 4.64
CA ILE A 99 19.57 1.39 4.13
C ILE A 99 19.99 2.37 3.03
N LEU A 100 21.12 3.04 3.20
CA LEU A 100 21.79 3.76 2.13
C LEU A 100 22.87 2.83 1.55
N ALA A 101 22.65 2.32 0.33
CA ALA A 101 23.55 1.34 -0.28
C ALA A 101 24.69 1.99 -1.06
N ALA A 102 24.46 3.18 -1.62
CA ALA A 102 25.44 4.03 -2.29
C ALA A 102 25.04 5.50 -2.09
N SER A 103 25.89 6.44 -2.48
CA SER A 103 25.61 7.88 -2.35
C SER A 103 24.28 8.31 -2.99
N ASN A 104 23.82 7.57 -4.01
CA ASN A 104 22.61 7.87 -4.77
C ASN A 104 21.54 6.74 -4.75
N LEU A 105 21.66 5.76 -3.84
CA LEU A 105 20.75 4.61 -3.79
C LEU A 105 20.35 4.26 -2.36
N ALA A 106 19.09 4.36 -2.04
CA ALA A 106 18.50 3.96 -0.77
C ALA A 106 17.48 2.83 -0.95
N PHE A 107 17.41 1.95 0.05
CA PHE A 107 16.37 0.94 0.20
C PHE A 107 15.52 1.28 1.42
N GLU A 108 14.21 1.27 1.22
CA GLU A 108 13.19 1.45 2.23
C GLU A 108 12.44 0.15 2.45
N ILE A 109 12.37 -0.32 3.67
CA ILE A 109 11.69 -1.57 4.04
C ILE A 109 10.40 -1.22 4.77
N GLN A 110 9.26 -1.52 4.17
CA GLN A 110 7.98 -1.12 4.73
C GLN A 110 7.19 -2.31 5.27
N CYS A 111 7.20 -2.49 6.59
CA CYS A 111 6.43 -3.50 7.30
C CYS A 111 5.17 -2.93 7.96
N ALA A 112 5.20 -1.68 8.40
CA ALA A 112 4.09 -0.97 9.04
C ALA A 112 3.15 -0.28 8.02
N PRO A 113 1.94 0.14 8.42
CA PRO A 113 1.11 1.00 7.58
C PRO A 113 1.81 2.31 7.24
N LEU A 114 1.72 2.71 5.97
CA LEU A 114 2.24 3.99 5.49
C LEU A 114 1.12 4.70 4.72
N ASN A 115 0.88 5.96 5.02
CA ASN A 115 -0.09 6.74 4.27
C ASN A 115 0.54 7.36 3.01
N LYS A 116 -0.32 7.75 2.06
CA LYS A 116 0.13 8.25 0.75
C LYS A 116 0.86 9.59 0.83
N SER A 117 0.50 10.46 1.78
CA SER A 117 1.14 11.77 1.95
C SER A 117 2.56 11.62 2.48
N GLU A 118 2.75 10.80 3.49
CA GLU A 118 4.06 10.48 4.06
C GLU A 118 4.99 9.82 3.04
N PHE A 119 4.46 8.82 2.32
CA PHE A 119 5.20 8.20 1.22
C PHE A 119 5.66 9.23 0.17
N ARG A 120 4.75 10.10 -0.28
CA ARG A 120 5.08 11.15 -1.27
C ARG A 120 6.11 12.13 -0.75
N HIS A 121 6.01 12.52 0.51
CA HIS A 121 6.95 13.43 1.15
C HIS A 121 8.35 12.80 1.20
N ARG A 122 8.50 11.56 1.67
CA ARG A 122 9.79 10.84 1.69
C ARG A 122 10.36 10.67 0.28
N HIS A 123 9.55 10.24 -0.68
CA HIS A 123 9.96 10.10 -2.08
C HIS A 123 10.42 11.45 -2.70
N PHE A 124 9.72 12.54 -2.37
CA PHE A 124 10.10 13.88 -2.81
C PHE A 124 11.46 14.30 -2.24
N LEU A 125 11.69 14.09 -0.94
CA LEU A 125 12.99 14.40 -0.30
C LEU A 125 14.14 13.61 -0.93
N TYR A 126 13.95 12.30 -1.20
CA TYR A 126 14.94 11.51 -1.92
C TYR A 126 15.29 12.10 -3.27
N ARG A 127 14.28 12.49 -4.04
CA ARG A 127 14.49 13.12 -5.36
C ARG A 127 15.23 14.46 -5.27
N GLN A 128 14.94 15.29 -4.28
CA GLN A 128 15.60 16.58 -4.08
C GLN A 128 17.10 16.44 -3.87
N ILE A 129 17.52 15.41 -3.15
CA ILE A 129 18.95 15.15 -2.87
C ILE A 129 19.60 14.19 -3.89
N GLY A 130 18.93 13.89 -5.01
CA GLY A 130 19.47 13.03 -6.07
C GLY A 130 19.59 11.55 -5.70
N VAL A 131 18.91 11.09 -4.65
CA VAL A 131 18.94 9.70 -4.21
C VAL A 131 17.74 8.95 -4.79
N LYS A 132 17.99 7.78 -5.38
CA LYS A 132 16.95 6.85 -5.86
C LYS A 132 16.49 5.98 -4.70
N ASP A 133 15.20 5.99 -4.41
CA ASP A 133 14.58 5.17 -3.39
C ASP A 133 13.97 3.89 -3.98
N ILE A 134 14.32 2.74 -3.42
CA ILE A 134 13.72 1.44 -3.73
C ILE A 134 12.95 0.96 -2.52
N TRP A 135 11.64 0.78 -2.70
CA TRP A 135 10.74 0.32 -1.64
C TRP A 135 10.53 -1.18 -1.74
N ILE A 136 10.77 -1.89 -0.65
CA ILE A 136 10.55 -3.32 -0.50
C ILE A 136 9.61 -3.53 0.67
N VAL A 137 8.54 -4.27 0.46
CA VAL A 137 7.50 -4.42 1.48
C VAL A 137 7.57 -5.74 2.22
N GLY A 138 7.27 -5.72 3.52
CA GLY A 138 7.11 -6.89 4.36
C GLY A 138 5.74 -7.57 4.22
N LYS A 139 5.54 -8.64 4.96
CA LYS A 139 4.40 -9.59 4.89
C LYS A 139 3.02 -8.92 4.91
N ARG A 140 2.86 -7.86 5.68
CA ARG A 140 1.60 -7.09 5.77
C ARG A 140 1.12 -6.58 4.41
N HIS A 141 2.05 -6.21 3.54
CA HIS A 141 1.80 -5.58 2.24
C HIS A 141 1.98 -6.55 1.06
N PHE A 142 2.17 -7.85 1.29
CA PHE A 142 2.31 -8.81 0.19
C PHE A 142 1.12 -8.75 -0.76
N LEU A 143 1.43 -8.60 -2.04
CA LEU A 143 0.45 -8.54 -3.11
C LEU A 143 -0.18 -9.93 -3.32
N ARG A 144 -1.51 -9.97 -3.23
CA ARG A 144 -2.31 -11.17 -3.49
C ARG A 144 -3.12 -10.98 -4.78
N GLN A 145 -4.14 -11.79 -4.97
CA GLN A 145 -5.00 -11.73 -6.16
C GLN A 145 -5.73 -10.39 -6.33
N ASN A 146 -6.07 -9.71 -5.24
CA ASN A 146 -6.74 -8.41 -5.28
C ASN A 146 -5.85 -7.34 -4.65
N ILE A 147 -5.71 -6.21 -5.36
CA ILE A 147 -4.93 -5.07 -4.88
C ILE A 147 -5.71 -4.26 -3.84
N LYS A 148 -5.02 -3.82 -2.81
CA LYS A 148 -5.52 -2.86 -1.81
C LYS A 148 -5.05 -1.45 -2.14
N LYS A 149 -5.84 -0.44 -1.79
CA LYS A 149 -5.48 0.98 -2.01
C LYS A 149 -4.13 1.34 -1.37
N SER A 150 -3.82 0.80 -0.18
CA SER A 150 -2.56 1.02 0.53
C SER A 150 -1.32 0.44 -0.18
N GLN A 151 -1.50 -0.50 -1.10
CA GLN A 151 -0.39 -1.11 -1.86
C GLN A 151 -0.01 -0.30 -3.10
N LEU A 152 -0.92 0.54 -3.60
CA LEU A 152 -0.73 1.29 -4.85
C LEU A 152 0.51 2.18 -4.86
N ILE A 153 0.92 2.67 -3.69
CA ILE A 153 2.06 3.58 -3.54
C ILE A 153 3.42 2.90 -3.77
N PHE A 154 3.51 1.59 -3.57
CA PHE A 154 4.76 0.83 -3.65
C PHE A 154 5.08 0.32 -5.05
N PHE A 155 4.15 0.41 -6.00
CA PHE A 155 4.44 0.01 -7.36
C PHE A 155 5.43 0.96 -8.02
N ARG A 156 6.34 0.36 -8.78
CA ARG A 156 7.32 1.05 -9.61
C ARG A 156 7.24 0.52 -11.03
N ARG A 157 7.92 1.21 -11.94
CA ARG A 157 7.99 0.81 -13.34
C ARG A 157 9.40 0.97 -13.90
N ASN A 158 9.80 0.02 -14.70
CA ASN A 158 10.98 0.10 -15.56
C ASN A 158 10.72 -0.58 -16.92
N ASN A 159 11.69 -0.56 -17.80
CA ASN A 159 11.55 -1.12 -19.16
C ASN A 159 11.53 -2.65 -19.19
N PHE A 160 12.24 -3.31 -18.26
CA PHE A 160 12.39 -4.78 -18.24
C PHE A 160 11.21 -5.45 -17.51
N TRP A 161 10.80 -4.92 -16.36
CA TRP A 161 9.81 -5.54 -15.50
C TRP A 161 8.40 -4.95 -15.67
N ARG A 162 8.26 -3.88 -16.45
CA ARG A 162 7.02 -3.08 -16.54
C ARG A 162 6.62 -2.56 -15.17
N GLU A 163 5.33 -2.62 -14.80
CA GLU A 163 4.91 -2.38 -13.43
C GLU A 163 5.38 -3.53 -12.54
N TYR A 164 6.08 -3.20 -11.45
CA TYR A 164 6.64 -4.19 -10.54
C TYR A 164 6.46 -3.84 -9.07
N TYR A 165 6.61 -4.85 -8.24
CA TYR A 165 6.41 -4.81 -6.81
C TYR A 165 7.45 -5.70 -6.12
N LEU A 166 8.15 -5.19 -5.10
CA LEU A 166 9.18 -5.93 -4.37
C LEU A 166 8.69 -6.29 -2.98
N GLU A 167 8.83 -7.56 -2.62
CA GLU A 167 8.49 -8.09 -1.30
C GLU A 167 9.72 -8.74 -0.67
N ILE A 168 9.86 -8.62 0.66
CA ILE A 168 10.93 -9.26 1.42
C ILE A 168 10.34 -10.17 2.49
N ASP A 169 10.88 -11.38 2.58
CA ASP A 169 10.59 -12.34 3.65
C ASP A 169 11.92 -12.69 4.34
N PRO A 170 12.25 -12.02 5.46
CA PRO A 170 13.54 -12.18 6.10
C PRO A 170 13.73 -13.56 6.72
N PHE A 171 12.64 -14.21 7.14
CA PHE A 171 12.70 -15.54 7.76
C PHE A 171 12.98 -16.63 6.73
N LYS A 172 12.48 -16.46 5.51
CA LYS A 172 12.79 -17.34 4.38
C LYS A 172 14.03 -16.89 3.60
N LYS A 173 14.61 -15.75 3.96
CA LYS A 173 15.76 -15.11 3.29
C LYS A 173 15.54 -14.93 1.79
N ILE A 174 14.36 -14.49 1.37
CA ILE A 174 14.01 -14.28 -0.03
C ILE A 174 13.46 -12.88 -0.29
N ILE A 175 13.78 -12.35 -1.48
CA ILE A 175 13.09 -11.25 -2.14
C ILE A 175 12.21 -11.84 -3.23
N ARG A 176 10.93 -11.43 -3.29
CA ARG A 176 10.03 -11.74 -4.40
C ARG A 176 9.88 -10.50 -5.26
N LEU A 177 10.15 -10.66 -6.51
CA LEU A 177 9.83 -9.66 -7.53
C LEU A 177 8.55 -10.09 -8.23
N LYS A 178 7.48 -9.30 -8.09
CA LYS A 178 6.28 -9.43 -8.90
C LYS A 178 6.36 -8.40 -10.01
N TYR A 179 6.30 -8.84 -11.24
CA TYR A 179 6.55 -8.01 -12.42
C TYR A 179 5.48 -8.24 -13.49
N ASN A 180 5.49 -7.40 -14.52
CA ASN A 180 4.45 -7.38 -15.55
C ASN A 180 3.04 -7.28 -14.92
N VAL A 181 2.91 -6.43 -13.89
CA VAL A 181 1.68 -6.35 -13.09
C VAL A 181 0.63 -5.54 -13.82
N LEU A 182 -0.53 -6.15 -14.04
CA LEU A 182 -1.68 -5.54 -14.70
C LEU A 182 -2.96 -5.79 -13.89
N LEU A 183 -3.90 -4.88 -13.97
CA LEU A 183 -5.25 -5.01 -13.41
C LEU A 183 -6.23 -5.49 -14.46
N GLU A 184 -7.19 -6.30 -14.06
CA GLU A 184 -8.34 -6.62 -14.89
C GLU A 184 -9.10 -5.34 -15.29
N PRO A 185 -9.84 -5.38 -16.40
CA PRO A 185 -10.52 -4.20 -16.95
C PRO A 185 -11.40 -3.45 -15.94
N LEU A 186 -12.17 -4.17 -15.13
CA LEU A 186 -13.19 -3.58 -14.26
C LEU A 186 -12.99 -3.89 -12.78
N THR A 187 -12.22 -4.92 -12.44
CA THR A 187 -12.03 -5.38 -11.06
C THR A 187 -10.70 -4.91 -10.48
N ASN A 188 -10.48 -5.18 -9.20
CA ASN A 188 -9.19 -4.95 -8.52
C ASN A 188 -8.31 -6.21 -8.55
N LYS A 189 -8.68 -7.21 -9.35
CA LYS A 189 -7.88 -8.42 -9.50
C LYS A 189 -6.63 -8.10 -10.31
N VAL A 190 -5.48 -8.55 -9.81
CA VAL A 190 -4.18 -8.34 -10.43
C VAL A 190 -3.66 -9.63 -11.06
N HIS A 191 -2.97 -9.47 -12.18
CA HIS A 191 -2.18 -10.49 -12.83
C HIS A 191 -0.73 -10.07 -12.81
N PHE A 192 0.17 -11.00 -12.49
CA PHE A 192 1.61 -10.77 -12.42
C PHE A 192 2.38 -12.06 -12.65
N GLN A 193 3.64 -11.93 -13.04
CA GLN A 193 4.64 -12.96 -12.97
C GLN A 193 5.44 -12.78 -11.68
N GLU A 194 5.97 -13.87 -11.11
CA GLU A 194 6.74 -13.82 -9.86
C GLU A 194 8.07 -14.56 -10.05
N GLU A 195 9.15 -13.93 -9.54
CA GLU A 195 10.45 -14.55 -9.42
C GLU A 195 10.97 -14.37 -7.99
N LYS A 196 11.71 -15.36 -7.50
CA LYS A 196 12.25 -15.40 -6.13
C LYS A 196 13.77 -15.39 -6.18
N PHE A 197 14.36 -14.55 -5.36
CA PHE A 197 15.79 -14.38 -5.24
C PHE A 197 16.20 -14.56 -3.78
N ASP A 198 17.26 -15.33 -3.55
CA ASP A 198 17.85 -15.44 -2.21
C ASP A 198 18.44 -14.09 -1.78
N ILE A 199 18.33 -13.75 -0.49
CA ILE A 199 19.01 -12.59 0.07
C ILE A 199 20.46 -12.97 0.35
N SER A 200 21.23 -13.05 -0.71
CA SER A 200 22.67 -13.36 -0.75
C SER A 200 23.34 -12.54 -1.85
N ALA A 201 24.67 -12.50 -1.86
CA ALA A 201 25.42 -11.84 -2.93
C ALA A 201 25.03 -12.36 -4.32
N LYS A 202 24.90 -13.68 -4.46
CA LYS A 202 24.52 -14.32 -5.72
C LYS A 202 23.07 -13.98 -6.12
N GLY A 203 22.16 -14.01 -5.17
CA GLY A 203 20.75 -13.71 -5.43
C GLY A 203 20.51 -12.25 -5.78
N LEU A 204 21.20 -11.30 -5.11
CA LEU A 204 21.11 -9.87 -5.46
C LEU A 204 21.71 -9.58 -6.84
N LYS A 205 22.84 -10.20 -7.21
CA LYS A 205 23.38 -10.09 -8.58
C LYS A 205 22.39 -10.62 -9.62
N LYS A 206 21.74 -11.77 -9.36
CA LYS A 206 20.69 -12.30 -10.24
C LYS A 206 19.51 -11.34 -10.36
N LEU A 207 18.99 -10.78 -9.25
CA LEU A 207 17.91 -9.81 -9.27
C LEU A 207 18.28 -8.57 -10.10
N TRP A 208 19.51 -8.06 -9.94
CA TRP A 208 19.97 -6.84 -10.64
C TRP A 208 20.06 -7.01 -12.16
N HIS A 209 20.43 -8.20 -12.61
CA HIS A 209 20.55 -8.52 -14.03
C HIS A 209 19.34 -9.27 -14.60
N PHE A 210 18.26 -9.38 -13.82
CA PHE A 210 17.08 -10.13 -14.24
C PHE A 210 16.31 -9.41 -15.36
N GLN A 211 16.26 -10.08 -16.51
CA GLN A 211 15.55 -9.62 -17.71
C GLN A 211 14.58 -10.73 -18.17
N PRO A 212 13.33 -10.72 -17.67
CA PRO A 212 12.37 -11.77 -17.97
C PRO A 212 11.72 -11.61 -19.34
N SER A 213 11.24 -12.74 -19.88
CA SER A 213 10.19 -12.70 -20.91
C SER A 213 8.85 -12.33 -20.27
N LEU A 214 8.10 -11.46 -20.92
CA LEU A 214 6.81 -10.96 -20.41
C LEU A 214 5.66 -11.75 -21.05
N HIS A 215 4.86 -12.40 -20.22
CA HIS A 215 3.68 -13.12 -20.69
C HIS A 215 2.54 -12.16 -21.02
N LYS A 216 1.76 -12.50 -22.05
CA LYS A 216 0.46 -11.87 -22.32
C LYS A 216 -0.61 -12.52 -21.46
N TYR A 217 -1.37 -11.72 -20.74
CA TYR A 217 -2.51 -12.20 -19.97
C TYR A 217 -3.78 -12.18 -20.80
N HIS A 218 -4.70 -13.08 -20.45
CA HIS A 218 -6.04 -13.15 -21.04
C HIS A 218 -7.09 -12.94 -19.95
N VAL A 219 -8.10 -12.17 -20.27
CA VAL A 219 -9.26 -11.95 -19.40
C VAL A 219 -10.51 -12.43 -20.13
N ASN A 220 -11.49 -12.94 -19.39
CA ASN A 220 -12.76 -13.33 -19.95
C ASN A 220 -13.71 -12.12 -20.02
N PRO A 221 -14.03 -11.59 -21.23
CA PRO A 221 -14.89 -10.41 -21.36
C PRO A 221 -16.32 -10.63 -20.84
N LYS A 222 -16.83 -11.87 -20.96
CA LYS A 222 -18.17 -12.21 -20.44
C LYS A 222 -18.24 -12.09 -18.93
N GLN A 223 -17.18 -12.51 -18.22
CA GLN A 223 -17.10 -12.34 -16.77
C GLN A 223 -17.01 -10.87 -16.37
N GLN A 224 -16.25 -10.06 -17.09
CA GLN A 224 -16.16 -8.62 -16.85
C GLN A 224 -17.51 -7.92 -17.08
N ARG A 225 -18.22 -8.26 -18.15
CA ARG A 225 -19.56 -7.74 -18.42
C ARG A 225 -20.54 -8.13 -17.32
N ARG A 226 -20.55 -9.40 -16.91
CA ARG A 226 -21.40 -9.88 -15.81
C ARG A 226 -21.08 -9.16 -14.49
N TYR A 227 -19.78 -8.93 -14.20
CA TYR A 227 -19.39 -8.15 -13.04
C TYR A 227 -20.00 -6.74 -13.07
N LEU A 228 -19.94 -6.04 -14.21
CA LEU A 228 -20.55 -4.73 -14.36
C LEU A 228 -22.05 -4.76 -14.14
N GLN A 229 -22.74 -5.71 -14.76
CA GLN A 229 -24.20 -5.90 -14.58
C GLN A 229 -24.55 -6.06 -13.10
N MET A 230 -23.80 -6.90 -12.38
CA MET A 230 -24.02 -7.09 -10.93
C MET A 230 -23.79 -5.81 -10.14
N GLN A 231 -22.76 -4.98 -10.48
CA GLN A 231 -22.55 -3.69 -9.80
C GLN A 231 -23.75 -2.74 -9.99
N LEU A 232 -24.37 -2.73 -11.17
CA LEU A 232 -25.54 -1.91 -11.46
C LEU A 232 -26.78 -2.43 -10.71
N VAL A 233 -27.01 -3.74 -10.71
CA VAL A 233 -28.15 -4.39 -10.01
C VAL A 233 -28.06 -4.16 -8.50
N HIS A 234 -26.88 -4.33 -7.90
CA HIS A 234 -26.70 -4.14 -6.46
C HIS A 234 -26.71 -2.68 -6.01
N LYS A 235 -26.75 -1.74 -6.94
CA LYS A 235 -26.82 -0.28 -6.67
C LYS A 235 -25.77 0.19 -5.66
N ASN A 236 -24.61 -0.47 -5.62
CA ASN A 236 -23.51 0.02 -4.79
C ASN A 236 -22.97 1.35 -5.34
N LEU A 237 -22.16 2.07 -4.54
CA LEU A 237 -21.67 3.39 -4.90
C LEU A 237 -21.04 3.44 -6.30
N LYS A 238 -20.23 2.45 -6.66
CA LYS A 238 -19.60 2.34 -7.98
C LYS A 238 -20.64 2.09 -9.08
N GLY A 239 -21.57 1.18 -8.85
CA GLY A 239 -22.68 0.88 -9.78
C GLY A 239 -23.53 2.11 -10.04
N MET A 240 -23.90 2.86 -9.02
CA MET A 240 -24.68 4.09 -9.14
C MET A 240 -23.93 5.18 -9.93
N GLN A 241 -22.63 5.35 -9.68
CA GLN A 241 -21.79 6.29 -10.44
C GLN A 241 -21.74 5.93 -11.92
N ILE A 242 -21.55 4.64 -12.25
CA ILE A 242 -21.53 4.17 -13.65
C ILE A 242 -22.91 4.30 -14.29
N ALA A 243 -24.01 3.94 -13.58
CA ALA A 243 -25.37 4.09 -14.08
C ALA A 243 -25.68 5.55 -14.45
N ASN A 244 -25.29 6.49 -13.60
CA ASN A 244 -25.46 7.93 -13.87
C ASN A 244 -24.67 8.39 -15.09
N LEU A 245 -23.44 7.91 -15.27
CA LEU A 245 -22.62 8.24 -16.45
C LEU A 245 -23.23 7.65 -17.74
N LEU A 246 -23.68 6.41 -17.72
CA LEU A 246 -24.38 5.77 -18.85
C LEU A 246 -25.66 6.53 -19.21
N TYR A 247 -26.46 6.89 -18.21
CA TYR A 247 -27.68 7.66 -18.41
C TYR A 247 -27.42 9.00 -19.06
N LYS A 248 -26.44 9.78 -18.55
CA LYS A 248 -26.05 11.07 -19.12
C LYS A 248 -25.64 10.98 -20.59
N LYS A 249 -25.02 9.87 -20.98
CA LYS A 249 -24.58 9.61 -22.36
C LYS A 249 -25.62 8.90 -23.22
N ARG A 250 -26.80 8.60 -22.67
CA ARG A 250 -27.84 7.83 -23.33
C ARG A 250 -27.32 6.49 -23.87
N GLN A 251 -26.47 5.82 -23.09
CA GLN A 251 -25.83 4.55 -23.41
C GLN A 251 -26.28 3.46 -22.44
N THR A 252 -26.23 2.22 -22.90
CA THR A 252 -26.42 0.99 -22.14
C THR A 252 -25.08 0.25 -21.99
N ILE A 253 -25.05 -0.87 -21.29
CA ILE A 253 -23.84 -1.73 -21.23
C ILE A 253 -23.49 -2.28 -22.64
N ASP A 254 -24.51 -2.48 -23.49
CA ASP A 254 -24.31 -3.09 -24.79
C ASP A 254 -23.67 -2.15 -25.79
N ASP A 255 -23.77 -0.83 -25.57
CA ASP A 255 -23.13 0.20 -26.37
C ASP A 255 -21.62 0.38 -26.02
N LEU A 256 -21.14 -0.26 -24.94
CA LEU A 256 -19.77 -0.14 -24.55
C LEU A 256 -18.83 -0.91 -25.48
N PRO A 257 -17.72 -0.30 -25.94
CA PRO A 257 -16.82 -0.94 -26.88
C PRO A 257 -16.12 -2.17 -26.26
N PRO A 258 -15.75 -3.18 -27.07
CA PRO A 258 -15.19 -4.45 -26.59
C PRO A 258 -13.94 -4.29 -25.70
N TRP A 259 -13.09 -3.29 -25.96
CA TRP A 259 -11.88 -3.07 -25.21
C TRP A 259 -12.12 -2.75 -23.72
N VAL A 260 -13.30 -2.24 -23.39
CA VAL A 260 -13.71 -1.98 -22.00
C VAL A 260 -13.68 -3.26 -21.17
N PHE A 261 -13.98 -4.41 -21.79
CA PHE A 261 -14.10 -5.70 -21.12
C PHE A 261 -12.91 -6.63 -21.31
N ASN A 262 -12.06 -6.39 -22.33
CA ASN A 262 -10.96 -7.30 -22.68
C ASN A 262 -9.57 -6.71 -22.53
N SER A 263 -9.44 -5.41 -22.27
CA SER A 263 -8.14 -4.76 -22.16
C SER A 263 -7.71 -4.59 -20.71
N PHE A 264 -6.58 -5.17 -20.35
CA PHE A 264 -5.97 -4.93 -19.05
C PHE A 264 -5.60 -3.45 -18.87
N ARG A 265 -5.62 -3.00 -17.62
CA ARG A 265 -5.25 -1.64 -17.27
C ARG A 265 -4.01 -1.60 -16.37
N ARG A 266 -3.31 -0.47 -16.42
CA ARG A 266 -2.16 -0.22 -15.56
C ARG A 266 -2.58 0.01 -14.10
N ILE A 267 -1.65 -0.21 -13.20
CA ILE A 267 -1.78 0.21 -11.81
C ILE A 267 -2.02 1.74 -11.76
N ASN A 268 -2.89 2.19 -10.88
CA ASN A 268 -3.34 3.58 -10.75
C ASN A 268 -4.21 4.13 -11.89
N SER A 269 -4.56 3.33 -12.89
CA SER A 269 -5.55 3.72 -13.88
C SER A 269 -6.98 3.50 -13.36
N PRO A 270 -7.95 4.37 -13.70
CA PRO A 270 -9.35 4.10 -13.46
C PRO A 270 -9.77 2.82 -14.20
N ASP A 271 -10.91 2.23 -13.82
CA ASP A 271 -11.47 1.11 -14.58
C ASP A 271 -11.88 1.57 -15.99
N ASN A 272 -11.94 0.60 -16.92
CA ASN A 272 -12.10 0.93 -18.32
C ASN A 272 -13.48 1.54 -18.64
N VAL A 273 -14.54 1.20 -17.88
CA VAL A 273 -15.85 1.83 -18.04
C VAL A 273 -15.76 3.30 -17.65
N SER A 274 -15.25 3.59 -16.46
CA SER A 274 -15.05 4.97 -16.00
C SER A 274 -14.13 5.75 -16.94
N LYS A 275 -13.08 5.12 -17.45
CA LYS A 275 -12.18 5.73 -18.44
C LYS A 275 -12.92 6.10 -19.72
N TYR A 276 -13.68 5.17 -20.31
CA TYR A 276 -14.46 5.39 -21.53
C TYR A 276 -15.51 6.48 -21.35
N LEU A 277 -16.30 6.39 -20.28
CA LEU A 277 -17.39 7.33 -20.03
C LEU A 277 -16.94 8.76 -19.67
N ASN A 278 -15.70 8.95 -19.21
CA ASN A 278 -15.15 10.28 -18.90
C ASN A 278 -14.28 10.89 -20.02
N GLN A 279 -14.02 10.16 -21.11
CA GLN A 279 -13.17 10.64 -22.24
C GLN A 279 -13.97 11.35 -23.35
N SER A 280 -15.27 11.48 -23.25
CA SER A 280 -16.14 12.09 -24.27
C SER A 280 -16.89 13.30 -23.77
#